data_499e9e2fd30acd5101fdb87b90e261fb
#
_entry.id   499e9e2fd30acd5101fdb87b90e261fb
#
_cell.length_a   1.000
_cell.length_b   1.000
_cell.length_c   1.000
_cell.angle_alpha   90.00
_cell.angle_beta   90.00
_cell.angle_gamma   90.00
#
_symmetry.space_group_name_H-M   'P 1'
#
loop_
_entity.id
_entity.type
_entity.pdbx_description
1 polymer ?
#
loop_
_entity_poly.entity_id
_entity_poly.type
_entity_poly.pdbx_seq_one_letter_code
_entity_poly.pdbx_strand_id
1 'polypeptide(L)'
;MTVGGNLMMQRRKKLEAGTGDLLIPNLFAMSNAADKNNMTHTSEDVQRKMNSIYGSLQMNWDGWLFMDITARNDWSSTMSKENQSYFYPSVSLSGVISDMVEKVGGTMPEWMSFAKVRASYAEVGNDLDPYQLYTVFKVDKDPNGNPTAALGTTLYDSSVRSRFGQQLERFGE
;
A
#
# COMPACT_ATOMS: atom_id res chain seq x y z
N MET A 1 7.55 -2.22 -25.81
CA MET A 1 6.94 -3.22 -24.91
C MET A 1 7.96 -3.61 -23.86
N THR A 2 7.57 -3.62 -22.60
CA THR A 2 8.43 -4.00 -21.47
C THR A 2 7.67 -5.00 -20.61
N VAL A 3 8.36 -6.04 -20.14
CA VAL A 3 7.82 -7.02 -19.17
C VAL A 3 8.87 -7.19 -18.08
N GLY A 4 8.42 -7.20 -16.82
CA GLY A 4 9.31 -7.37 -15.69
C GLY A 4 8.61 -8.00 -14.49
N GLY A 5 9.40 -8.40 -13.52
CA GLY A 5 8.93 -8.91 -12.24
C GLY A 5 9.70 -8.29 -11.09
N ASN A 6 9.09 -8.25 -9.92
CA ASN A 6 9.71 -7.81 -8.69
C ASN A 6 9.42 -8.79 -7.55
N LEU A 7 10.44 -9.14 -6.80
CA LEU A 7 10.35 -9.94 -5.60
C LEU A 7 10.81 -9.07 -4.42
N MET A 8 9.90 -8.76 -3.52
CA MET A 8 10.18 -7.94 -2.36
C MET A 8 10.03 -8.77 -1.08
N MET A 9 11.01 -8.69 -0.21
CA MET A 9 10.95 -9.21 1.15
C MET A 9 11.35 -8.10 2.11
N GLN A 10 10.46 -7.76 3.02
CA GLN A 10 10.70 -6.76 4.05
C GLN A 10 10.58 -7.40 5.42
N ARG A 11 11.51 -7.11 6.30
CA ARG A 11 11.47 -7.51 7.71
C ARG A 11 11.74 -6.30 8.58
N ARG A 12 10.85 -6.07 9.53
CA ARG A 12 11.00 -5.01 10.54
C ARG A 12 11.07 -5.65 11.91
N LYS A 13 12.15 -5.39 12.62
CA LYS A 13 12.28 -5.76 14.03
C LYS A 13 12.26 -4.49 14.86
N LYS A 14 11.42 -4.45 15.87
CA LYS A 14 11.30 -3.35 16.79
C LYS A 14 11.45 -3.91 18.21
N LEU A 15 12.31 -3.31 19.00
CA LEU A 15 12.46 -3.57 20.41
C LEU A 15 12.33 -2.24 21.14
N GLU A 16 11.34 -2.13 21.98
CA GLU A 16 11.13 -0.99 22.85
C GLU A 16 11.26 -1.45 24.30
N ALA A 17 11.93 -0.63 25.08
CA ALA A 17 12.05 -0.84 26.52
C ALA A 17 11.87 0.49 27.24
N GLY A 18 11.06 0.47 28.30
CA GLY A 18 10.78 1.64 29.12
C GLY A 18 11.07 1.34 30.59
N THR A 19 11.65 2.30 31.27
CA THR A 19 11.99 2.18 32.70
C THR A 19 10.83 2.54 33.64
N GLY A 20 9.77 3.18 33.11
CA GLY A 20 8.83 3.91 33.94
C GLY A 20 9.52 5.09 34.65
N ASP A 21 9.25 5.26 35.92
CA ASP A 21 9.88 6.30 36.75
C ASP A 21 11.38 6.05 36.95
N LEU A 22 12.15 7.12 37.02
CA LEU A 22 13.59 7.08 37.24
C LEU A 22 13.91 7.24 38.74
N LEU A 23 14.85 6.43 39.26
CA LEU A 23 15.35 6.56 40.62
C LEU A 23 16.15 7.86 40.81
N ILE A 24 17.02 8.18 39.85
CA ILE A 24 17.81 9.41 39.78
C ILE A 24 17.27 10.25 38.62
N PRO A 25 16.72 11.46 38.88
CA PRO A 25 16.23 12.32 37.83
C PRO A 25 17.29 12.64 36.80
N ASN A 26 16.89 12.72 35.49
CA ASN A 26 17.75 13.02 34.37
C ASN A 26 18.85 12.01 34.03
N LEU A 27 18.90 10.87 34.68
CA LEU A 27 19.81 9.77 34.33
C LEU A 27 19.01 8.73 33.48
N PHE A 28 19.07 8.84 32.17
CA PHE A 28 18.34 7.96 31.24
C PHE A 28 19.10 6.66 30.98
N ALA A 29 19.03 5.73 31.94
CA ALA A 29 19.59 4.40 31.84
C ALA A 29 18.59 3.34 32.29
N MET A 30 18.56 2.19 31.62
CA MET A 30 17.65 1.07 31.99
C MET A 30 17.87 0.58 33.43
N SER A 31 19.13 0.67 33.91
CA SER A 31 19.48 0.31 35.30
C SER A 31 18.95 1.29 36.35
N ASN A 32 18.51 2.48 35.90
CA ASN A 32 18.01 3.54 36.80
C ASN A 32 16.48 3.53 36.94
N ALA A 33 15.82 2.42 36.65
CA ALA A 33 14.39 2.25 36.90
C ALA A 33 14.12 2.27 38.43
N ALA A 34 13.19 3.12 38.86
CA ALA A 34 12.78 3.19 40.27
C ALA A 34 12.12 1.90 40.74
N ASP A 35 11.30 1.31 39.87
CA ASP A 35 10.70 -0.01 40.07
C ASP A 35 11.01 -0.92 38.88
N LYS A 36 11.79 -1.96 39.11
CA LYS A 36 12.16 -2.95 38.10
C LYS A 36 10.98 -3.81 37.64
N ASN A 37 9.92 -3.91 38.45
CA ASN A 37 8.71 -4.66 38.07
C ASN A 37 7.81 -3.87 37.14
N ASN A 38 7.96 -2.55 37.10
CA ASN A 38 7.20 -1.66 36.24
C ASN A 38 7.92 -1.33 34.91
N MET A 39 8.98 -2.06 34.61
CA MET A 39 9.66 -1.96 33.31
C MET A 39 8.78 -2.55 32.21
N THR A 40 8.60 -1.80 31.15
CA THR A 40 7.88 -2.25 29.96
C THR A 40 8.85 -2.68 28.87
N HIS A 41 8.50 -3.73 28.16
CA HIS A 41 9.22 -4.16 26.98
C HIS A 41 8.25 -4.61 25.89
N THR A 42 8.53 -4.22 24.69
CA THR A 42 7.77 -4.64 23.52
C THR A 42 8.74 -5.13 22.45
N SER A 43 8.53 -6.33 21.97
CA SER A 43 9.29 -6.90 20.86
C SER A 43 8.35 -7.21 19.71
N GLU A 44 8.64 -6.67 18.53
CA GLU A 44 7.87 -6.86 17.31
C GLU A 44 8.81 -7.38 16.22
N ASP A 45 8.43 -8.45 15.55
CA ASP A 45 9.12 -8.99 14.37
C ASP A 45 8.08 -9.17 13.27
N VAL A 46 8.09 -8.26 12.32
CA VAL A 46 7.14 -8.20 11.22
C VAL A 46 7.82 -8.56 9.92
N GLN A 47 7.24 -9.51 9.18
CA GLN A 47 7.71 -9.91 7.86
C GLN A 47 6.61 -9.72 6.84
N ARG A 48 6.99 -9.18 5.68
CA ARG A 48 6.13 -9.01 4.51
C ARG A 48 6.86 -9.48 3.26
N LYS A 49 6.16 -10.23 2.43
CA LYS A 49 6.64 -10.65 1.11
C LYS A 49 5.63 -10.19 0.07
N MET A 50 6.14 -9.68 -1.04
CA MET A 50 5.34 -9.28 -2.18
C MET A 50 6.04 -9.72 -3.46
N ASN A 51 5.32 -10.43 -4.30
CA ASN A 51 5.76 -10.81 -5.63
C ASN A 51 4.92 -10.02 -6.63
N SER A 52 5.56 -9.49 -7.65
CA SER A 52 4.86 -8.69 -8.67
C SER A 52 5.31 -9.10 -10.06
N ILE A 53 4.38 -9.08 -10.98
CA ILE A 53 4.65 -9.14 -12.42
C ILE A 53 4.00 -7.91 -13.06
N TYR A 54 4.69 -7.29 -14.00
CA TYR A 54 4.17 -6.13 -14.68
C TYR A 54 4.57 -6.11 -16.15
N GLY A 55 3.75 -5.45 -16.95
CA GLY A 55 4.01 -5.21 -18.35
C GLY A 55 3.55 -3.82 -18.78
N SER A 56 4.23 -3.27 -19.77
CA SER A 56 3.84 -2.03 -20.41
C SER A 56 3.95 -2.14 -21.93
N LEU A 57 2.98 -1.56 -22.61
CA LEU A 57 2.94 -1.44 -24.06
C LEU A 57 2.71 0.02 -24.42
N GLN A 58 3.65 0.58 -25.17
CA GLN A 58 3.55 1.92 -25.72
C GLN A 58 3.37 1.83 -27.22
N MET A 59 2.36 2.49 -27.73
CA MET A 59 2.06 2.59 -29.14
C MET A 59 2.04 4.05 -29.56
N ASN A 60 2.65 4.31 -30.69
CA ASN A 60 2.65 5.61 -31.34
C ASN A 60 2.06 5.43 -32.72
N TRP A 61 0.99 6.14 -33.00
CA TRP A 61 0.37 6.17 -34.33
C TRP A 61 0.70 7.49 -35.01
N ASP A 62 1.56 7.40 -36.03
CA ASP A 62 1.87 8.48 -36.95
C ASP A 62 2.33 9.81 -36.27
N GLY A 63 2.91 9.73 -35.06
CA GLY A 63 3.46 10.85 -34.31
C GLY A 63 2.46 11.72 -33.59
N TRP A 64 1.17 11.63 -33.88
CA TRP A 64 0.15 12.47 -33.25
C TRP A 64 -0.70 11.75 -32.18
N LEU A 65 -0.82 10.42 -32.25
CA LEU A 65 -1.58 9.64 -31.29
C LEU A 65 -0.66 8.67 -30.52
N PHE A 66 -0.68 8.75 -29.21
CA PHE A 66 0.09 7.91 -28.32
C PHE A 66 -0.84 7.17 -27.36
N MET A 67 -0.65 5.89 -27.22
CA MET A 67 -1.36 5.04 -26.28
C MET A 67 -0.35 4.28 -25.42
N ASP A 68 -0.52 4.40 -24.10
CA ASP A 68 0.25 3.65 -23.09
C ASP A 68 -0.71 2.73 -22.34
N ILE A 69 -0.42 1.45 -22.35
CA ILE A 69 -1.16 0.44 -21.59
C ILE A 69 -0.19 -0.17 -20.60
N THR A 70 -0.57 -0.21 -19.33
CA THR A 70 0.19 -0.94 -18.31
C THR A 70 -0.71 -1.89 -17.55
N ALA A 71 -0.15 -3.00 -17.16
CA ALA A 71 -0.81 -3.97 -16.30
C ALA A 71 0.20 -4.48 -15.28
N ARG A 72 -0.22 -4.57 -14.03
CA ARG A 72 0.56 -5.13 -12.94
C ARG A 72 -0.31 -6.05 -12.10
N ASN A 73 0.25 -7.17 -11.71
CA ASN A 73 -0.37 -8.05 -10.73
C ASN A 73 0.58 -8.28 -9.56
N ASP A 74 0.09 -8.03 -8.36
CA ASP A 74 0.83 -8.16 -7.11
C ASP A 74 0.23 -9.29 -6.27
N TRP A 75 1.08 -10.14 -5.70
CA TRP A 75 0.72 -11.15 -4.71
C TRP A 75 1.35 -10.79 -3.39
N SER A 76 0.53 -10.48 -2.38
CA SER A 76 0.98 -10.06 -1.06
C SER A 76 0.74 -11.13 -0.01
N SER A 77 1.75 -11.37 0.84
CA SER A 77 1.63 -12.28 1.99
C SER A 77 0.80 -11.71 3.15
N THR A 78 0.44 -10.44 3.10
CA THR A 78 -0.36 -9.77 4.13
C THR A 78 -1.85 -10.02 3.98
N MET A 79 -2.26 -10.59 2.84
CA MET A 79 -3.66 -10.85 2.51
C MET A 79 -4.01 -12.32 2.65
N SER A 80 -5.32 -12.61 2.76
CA SER A 80 -5.82 -13.98 2.77
C SER A 80 -5.50 -14.69 1.45
N LYS A 81 -5.33 -16.01 1.47
CA LYS A 81 -5.02 -16.79 0.27
C LYS A 81 -6.03 -16.59 -0.87
N GLU A 82 -7.28 -16.28 -0.55
CA GLU A 82 -8.34 -16.04 -1.53
C GLU A 82 -8.22 -14.68 -2.22
N ASN A 83 -7.63 -13.68 -1.53
CA ASN A 83 -7.52 -12.30 -1.99
C ASN A 83 -6.06 -11.81 -2.06
N GLN A 84 -5.10 -12.72 -2.27
CA GLN A 84 -3.68 -12.36 -2.34
C GLN A 84 -3.30 -11.58 -3.59
N SER A 85 -4.07 -11.74 -4.66
CA SER A 85 -3.74 -11.25 -5.99
C SER A 85 -4.49 -9.96 -6.27
N TYR A 86 -3.75 -8.93 -6.64
CA TYR A 86 -4.28 -7.64 -7.06
C TYR A 86 -3.84 -7.33 -8.47
N PHE A 87 -4.79 -7.02 -9.31
CA PHE A 87 -4.54 -6.60 -10.68
C PHE A 87 -4.77 -5.10 -10.81
N TYR A 88 -3.78 -4.40 -11.35
CA TYR A 88 -3.77 -2.96 -11.55
C TYR A 88 -3.61 -2.65 -13.03
N PRO A 89 -4.69 -2.45 -13.78
CA PRO A 89 -4.62 -1.97 -15.15
C PRO A 89 -4.49 -0.46 -15.19
N SER A 90 -3.80 0.06 -16.19
CA SER A 90 -3.89 1.46 -16.56
C SER A 90 -3.83 1.64 -18.07
N VAL A 91 -4.56 2.62 -18.55
CA VAL A 91 -4.57 3.04 -19.96
C VAL A 91 -4.45 4.56 -20.01
N SER A 92 -3.54 5.05 -20.82
CA SER A 92 -3.39 6.47 -21.11
C SER A 92 -3.40 6.71 -22.60
N LEU A 93 -4.18 7.67 -23.04
CA LEU A 93 -4.28 8.10 -24.42
C LEU A 93 -3.89 9.58 -24.50
N SER A 94 -3.01 9.94 -25.42
CA SER A 94 -2.67 11.33 -25.67
C SER A 94 -2.62 11.63 -27.16
N GLY A 95 -3.29 12.69 -27.57
CA GLY A 95 -3.32 13.17 -28.93
C GLY A 95 -2.72 14.57 -29.06
N VAL A 96 -1.81 14.75 -30.03
CA VAL A 96 -1.27 16.05 -30.43
C VAL A 96 -2.16 16.60 -31.53
N ILE A 97 -3.08 17.49 -31.17
CA ILE A 97 -4.10 18.02 -32.07
C ILE A 97 -3.46 18.89 -33.17
N SER A 98 -2.40 19.64 -32.80
CA SER A 98 -1.66 20.44 -33.79
C SER A 98 -1.17 19.59 -34.97
N ASP A 99 -0.53 18.45 -34.66
CA ASP A 99 0.04 17.56 -35.69
C ASP A 99 -1.07 16.84 -36.48
N MET A 100 -2.18 16.51 -35.80
CA MET A 100 -3.35 15.93 -36.48
C MET A 100 -3.97 16.90 -37.49
N VAL A 101 -4.16 18.18 -37.10
CA VAL A 101 -4.73 19.22 -37.97
C VAL A 101 -3.84 19.48 -39.17
N GLU A 102 -2.52 19.57 -38.98
CA GLU A 102 -1.55 19.75 -40.06
C GLU A 102 -1.59 18.60 -41.07
N LYS A 103 -1.69 17.35 -40.59
CA LYS A 103 -1.77 16.16 -41.45
C LYS A 103 -3.03 16.07 -42.31
N VAL A 104 -4.16 16.56 -41.79
CA VAL A 104 -5.43 16.63 -42.53
C VAL A 104 -5.47 17.82 -43.49
N GLY A 105 -4.37 18.60 -43.58
CA GLY A 105 -4.28 19.78 -44.42
C GLY A 105 -4.95 21.03 -43.86
N GLY A 106 -5.28 21.01 -42.56
CA GLY A 106 -5.78 22.16 -41.84
C GLY A 106 -4.64 23.06 -41.36
N THR A 107 -4.99 24.27 -40.96
CA THR A 107 -4.07 25.22 -40.35
C THR A 107 -4.57 25.54 -38.92
N MET A 108 -3.65 25.59 -37.96
CA MET A 108 -3.97 26.04 -36.62
C MET A 108 -4.17 27.56 -36.61
N PRO A 109 -5.07 28.06 -35.72
CA PRO A 109 -5.20 29.51 -35.54
C PRO A 109 -3.87 30.12 -35.06
N GLU A 110 -3.54 31.35 -35.49
CA GLU A 110 -2.26 32.01 -35.12
C GLU A 110 -2.03 32.17 -33.62
N TRP A 111 -3.10 32.20 -32.82
CA TRP A 111 -3.02 32.32 -31.38
C TRP A 111 -2.71 30.97 -30.66
N MET A 112 -2.76 29.83 -31.38
CA MET A 112 -2.54 28.50 -30.82
C MET A 112 -1.55 27.71 -31.69
N SER A 113 -0.29 27.75 -31.32
CA SER A 113 0.80 27.07 -32.02
C SER A 113 0.92 25.57 -31.64
N PHE A 114 0.38 25.14 -30.49
CA PHE A 114 0.46 23.77 -30.02
C PHE A 114 -0.77 23.42 -29.18
N ALA A 115 -1.37 22.25 -29.45
CA ALA A 115 -2.47 21.71 -28.68
C ALA A 115 -2.28 20.20 -28.47
N LYS A 116 -2.35 19.77 -27.23
CA LYS A 116 -2.27 18.35 -26.82
C LYS A 116 -3.36 18.04 -25.81
N VAL A 117 -4.08 16.95 -26.03
CA VAL A 117 -5.07 16.41 -25.12
C VAL A 117 -4.59 15.08 -24.57
N ARG A 118 -4.84 14.84 -23.28
CA ARG A 118 -4.50 13.58 -22.63
C ARG A 118 -5.69 13.12 -21.76
N ALA A 119 -5.99 11.83 -21.85
CA ALA A 119 -6.93 11.14 -20.99
C ALA A 119 -6.25 9.89 -20.44
N SER A 120 -6.50 9.58 -19.16
CA SER A 120 -5.94 8.37 -18.53
C SER A 120 -6.92 7.78 -17.53
N TYR A 121 -6.91 6.45 -17.47
CA TYR A 121 -7.62 5.67 -16.47
C TYR A 121 -6.65 4.71 -15.81
N ALA A 122 -6.71 4.58 -14.49
CA ALA A 122 -5.89 3.65 -13.73
C ALA A 122 -6.64 3.16 -12.50
N GLU A 123 -6.50 1.88 -12.21
CA GLU A 123 -6.94 1.28 -10.96
C GLU A 123 -5.74 1.13 -10.04
N VAL A 124 -5.92 1.50 -8.76
CA VAL A 124 -4.89 1.34 -7.74
C VAL A 124 -5.50 0.71 -6.49
N GLY A 125 -4.77 -0.19 -5.88
CA GLY A 125 -5.14 -0.80 -4.61
C GLY A 125 -4.09 -0.52 -3.54
N ASN A 126 -4.47 -0.67 -2.29
CA ASN A 126 -3.56 -0.59 -1.17
C ASN A 126 -3.57 -1.92 -0.41
N ASP A 127 -2.41 -2.30 0.09
CA ASP A 127 -2.21 -3.52 0.87
C ASP A 127 -2.48 -3.24 2.35
N LEU A 128 -2.86 -4.28 3.09
CA LEU A 128 -3.04 -4.23 4.54
C LEU A 128 -1.71 -4.38 5.27
N ASP A 129 -1.66 -3.85 6.49
CA ASP A 129 -0.53 -4.12 7.36
C ASP A 129 -0.44 -5.61 7.72
N PRO A 130 0.78 -6.13 7.91
CA PRO A 130 0.99 -7.53 8.27
C PRO A 130 0.24 -7.93 9.55
N TYR A 131 -0.24 -9.18 9.58
CA TYR A 131 -0.90 -9.81 10.74
C TYR A 131 -2.27 -9.24 11.16
N GLN A 132 -2.87 -8.34 10.39
CA GLN A 132 -4.21 -7.81 10.69
C GLN A 132 -5.35 -8.79 10.40
N LEU A 133 -5.08 -9.86 9.65
CA LEU A 133 -6.09 -10.86 9.26
C LEU A 133 -6.36 -11.91 10.33
N TYR A 134 -5.52 -12.01 11.34
CA TYR A 134 -5.61 -13.06 12.34
C TYR A 134 -6.09 -12.50 13.67
N THR A 135 -7.03 -13.20 14.28
CA THR A 135 -7.41 -12.93 15.67
C THR A 135 -6.24 -13.30 16.56
N VAL A 136 -5.73 -12.33 17.32
CA VAL A 136 -4.65 -12.54 18.26
C VAL A 136 -5.18 -12.46 19.69
N PHE A 137 -4.65 -13.30 20.56
CA PHE A 137 -4.91 -13.20 21.98
C PHE A 137 -3.90 -12.23 22.60
N LYS A 138 -4.40 -11.24 23.31
CA LYS A 138 -3.56 -10.42 24.17
C LYS A 138 -3.43 -11.12 25.52
N VAL A 139 -2.23 -11.49 25.85
CA VAL A 139 -1.92 -12.06 27.17
C VAL A 139 -1.58 -10.92 28.11
N ASP A 140 -2.30 -10.84 29.21
CA ASP A 140 -2.11 -9.84 30.27
C ASP A 140 -2.10 -10.56 31.63
N LYS A 141 -1.87 -9.83 32.71
CA LYS A 141 -1.98 -10.33 34.06
C LYS A 141 -3.18 -9.69 34.76
N ASP A 142 -3.93 -10.51 35.52
CA ASP A 142 -4.95 -9.99 36.39
C ASP A 142 -4.32 -9.24 37.58
N PRO A 143 -5.11 -8.51 38.41
CA PRO A 143 -4.60 -7.83 39.60
C PRO A 143 -3.90 -8.77 40.64
N ASN A 144 -4.16 -10.08 40.52
CA ASN A 144 -3.55 -11.10 41.40
C ASN A 144 -2.27 -11.70 40.76
N GLY A 145 -1.86 -11.23 39.58
CA GLY A 145 -0.67 -11.68 38.88
C GLY A 145 -0.84 -12.93 38.00
N ASN A 146 -2.07 -13.49 37.89
CA ASN A 146 -2.33 -14.65 37.08
C ASN A 146 -2.40 -14.26 35.59
N PRO A 147 -1.87 -15.10 34.66
CA PRO A 147 -1.97 -14.83 33.25
C PRO A 147 -3.43 -14.91 32.78
N THR A 148 -3.90 -13.85 32.13
CA THR A 148 -5.21 -13.77 31.49
C THR A 148 -5.02 -13.61 30.00
N ALA A 149 -5.90 -14.23 29.22
CA ALA A 149 -5.90 -14.07 27.77
C ALA A 149 -7.22 -13.43 27.34
N ALA A 150 -7.14 -12.22 26.80
CA ALA A 150 -8.27 -11.56 26.18
C ALA A 150 -8.20 -11.74 24.66
N LEU A 151 -9.37 -11.99 24.03
CA LEU A 151 -9.48 -12.01 22.58
C LEU A 151 -9.27 -10.58 22.09
N GLY A 152 -8.18 -10.35 21.36
CA GLY A 152 -7.96 -9.09 20.68
C GLY A 152 -9.04 -8.93 19.60
N THR A 153 -9.64 -7.75 19.53
CA THR A 153 -10.53 -7.41 18.41
C THR A 153 -9.69 -7.43 17.12
N THR A 154 -9.96 -8.38 16.23
CA THR A 154 -9.44 -8.30 14.89
C THR A 154 -10.10 -7.13 14.20
N LEU A 155 -9.32 -6.30 13.55
CA LEU A 155 -9.83 -5.29 12.62
C LEU A 155 -10.57 -5.94 11.41
N TYR A 156 -10.55 -7.26 11.33
CA TYR A 156 -11.28 -8.04 10.34
C TYR A 156 -12.71 -8.36 10.84
N ASP A 157 -13.44 -7.32 11.18
CA ASP A 157 -14.90 -7.39 11.24
C ASP A 157 -15.41 -7.39 9.79
N SER A 158 -16.49 -8.12 9.57
CA SER A 158 -17.25 -8.13 8.29
C SER A 158 -17.62 -6.73 7.79
N SER A 159 -17.63 -5.73 8.69
CA SER A 159 -17.79 -4.31 8.39
C SER A 159 -16.61 -3.70 7.61
N VAL A 160 -15.39 -4.22 7.74
CA VAL A 160 -14.22 -3.76 6.97
C VAL A 160 -14.31 -4.30 5.54
N ARG A 161 -14.79 -5.52 5.37
CA ARG A 161 -15.05 -6.11 4.05
C ARG A 161 -16.10 -5.32 3.27
N SER A 162 -17.13 -4.82 3.95
CA SER A 162 -18.15 -3.99 3.33
C SER A 162 -17.68 -2.59 2.95
N ARG A 163 -16.75 -2.01 3.73
CA ARG A 163 -16.18 -0.68 3.43
C ARG A 163 -15.22 -0.70 2.25
N PHE A 164 -14.39 -1.73 2.12
CA PHE A 164 -13.50 -1.87 0.96
C PHE A 164 -14.27 -2.24 -0.31
N GLY A 165 -15.28 -3.11 -0.22
CA GLY A 165 -16.18 -3.39 -1.34
C GLY A 165 -16.94 -2.14 -1.79
N GLN A 166 -17.46 -1.34 -0.86
CA GLN A 166 -18.16 -0.09 -1.17
C GLN A 166 -17.25 1.03 -1.69
N GLN A 167 -15.96 1.05 -1.35
CA GLN A 167 -15.04 2.00 -1.95
C GLN A 167 -14.69 1.65 -3.40
N LEU A 168 -14.55 0.38 -3.72
CA LEU A 168 -14.32 -0.05 -5.10
C LEU A 168 -15.56 0.19 -6.00
N GLU A 169 -16.77 0.05 -5.46
CA GLU A 169 -17.99 0.39 -6.19
C GLU A 169 -18.19 1.90 -6.41
N ARG A 170 -17.69 2.75 -5.50
CA ARG A 170 -17.79 4.22 -5.63
C ARG A 170 -16.85 4.85 -6.64
N PHE A 171 -15.79 4.17 -7.05
CA PHE A 171 -14.87 4.64 -8.08
C PHE A 171 -15.18 4.07 -9.47
N GLY A 172 -16.23 3.27 -9.61
CA GLY A 172 -16.71 2.67 -10.86
C GLY A 172 -17.99 3.29 -11.44
N GLU A 173 -18.46 4.45 -10.93
CA GLU A 173 -19.54 5.24 -11.51
C GLU A 173 -19.02 6.52 -12.17
#